data_98b4a6bed6e72bb4076b87c106322eaf
#
_entry.id   98b4a6bed6e72bb4076b87c106322eaf
#
_cell.length_a   1.000
_cell.length_b   1.000
_cell.length_c   1.000
_cell.angle_alpha   90.00
_cell.angle_beta   90.00
_cell.angle_gamma   90.00
#
_symmetry.space_group_name_H-M   'P 1'
#
loop_
_entity.id
_entity.type
_entity.pdbx_description
1 polymer ?
#
loop_
_entity_poly.entity_id
_entity_poly.type
_entity_poly.pdbx_seq_one_letter_code
_entity_poly.pdbx_strand_id
1 'polypeptide(L)'
;EVKTLFASAQCPYITFKGAILREYYPVPESRAMGDIDVLIKAEDKGKIKKLLISNGFDCVKENGPVYNYVKNGVLFEVHTKLISCYDTEPFCSAFDYAEFDGFDGKFDDSFHFTYLIAHMAHHFKFYGAGIKLILDLAVMLKTANIDIQKVFEYLSAVELEKFGKTVLTVCHNFFGEGYDYAIDTKNVEKYLCDCGAFGNENENKGVTVARRELEEGKKYSPFMAKLRLLFPPYKKLKEIDYIKFIDGRPWLILYAWIYRIIYNFK
;
A
#
# COMPACT_ATOMS: atom_id res chain seq x y z
N GLU A 1 3.52 -26.31 1.01
CA GLU A 1 4.94 -26.30 1.36
C GLU A 1 5.25 -25.22 2.41
N VAL A 2 5.04 -23.91 2.12
CA VAL A 2 5.40 -22.82 3.05
C VAL A 2 4.67 -22.92 4.39
N LYS A 3 3.35 -23.17 4.39
CA LYS A 3 2.56 -23.41 5.60
C LYS A 3 3.15 -24.52 6.47
N THR A 4 3.53 -25.64 5.85
CA THR A 4 4.16 -26.78 6.56
C THR A 4 5.52 -26.40 7.15
N LEU A 5 6.33 -25.63 6.42
CA LEU A 5 7.62 -25.16 6.90
C LEU A 5 7.48 -24.24 8.12
N PHE A 6 6.59 -23.27 8.07
CA PHE A 6 6.39 -22.32 9.19
C PHE A 6 5.80 -23.02 10.42
N ALA A 7 4.86 -23.94 10.22
CA ALA A 7 4.32 -24.76 11.30
C ALA A 7 5.42 -25.62 11.96
N SER A 8 6.31 -26.27 11.16
CA SER A 8 7.43 -27.06 11.68
C SER A 8 8.42 -26.20 12.50
N ALA A 9 8.55 -24.94 12.14
CA ALA A 9 9.37 -23.97 12.87
C ALA A 9 8.66 -23.37 14.08
N GLN A 10 7.39 -23.67 14.32
CA GLN A 10 6.58 -23.04 15.38
C GLN A 10 6.62 -21.51 15.31
N CYS A 11 6.59 -20.95 14.11
CA CYS A 11 6.59 -19.51 13.86
C CYS A 11 5.20 -19.06 13.42
N PRO A 12 4.46 -18.27 14.20
CA PRO A 12 3.23 -17.66 13.76
C PRO A 12 3.48 -16.75 12.55
N TYR A 13 2.62 -16.84 11.57
CA TYR A 13 2.66 -16.00 10.38
C TYR A 13 1.25 -15.67 9.93
N ILE A 14 1.11 -14.58 9.21
CA ILE A 14 -0.17 -14.16 8.66
C ILE A 14 -0.01 -14.06 7.15
N THR A 15 -0.82 -14.83 6.40
CA THR A 15 -0.92 -14.69 4.95
C THR A 15 -1.88 -13.56 4.62
N PHE A 16 -1.53 -12.68 3.67
CA PHE A 16 -2.35 -11.52 3.33
C PHE A 16 -2.21 -11.15 1.85
N LYS A 17 -2.82 -10.04 1.41
CA LYS A 17 -2.87 -9.59 0.01
C LYS A 17 -3.34 -10.69 -0.96
N GLY A 18 -2.58 -10.89 -2.05
CA GLY A 18 -2.93 -11.73 -3.18
C GLY A 18 -3.37 -13.13 -2.83
N ALA A 19 -2.67 -13.79 -1.94
CA ALA A 19 -2.93 -15.17 -1.56
C ALA A 19 -4.29 -15.36 -0.85
N ILE A 20 -4.73 -14.37 -0.07
CA ILE A 20 -6.04 -14.39 0.59
C ILE A 20 -7.12 -13.77 -0.29
N LEU A 21 -6.82 -12.67 -0.98
CA LEU A 21 -7.80 -11.96 -1.80
C LEU A 21 -8.43 -12.83 -2.89
N ARG A 22 -7.68 -13.78 -3.45
CA ARG A 22 -8.22 -14.71 -4.45
C ARG A 22 -9.39 -15.54 -3.93
N GLU A 23 -9.45 -15.80 -2.62
CA GLU A 23 -10.52 -16.58 -1.99
C GLU A 23 -11.89 -15.87 -2.05
N TYR A 24 -11.89 -14.54 -2.16
CA TYR A 24 -13.10 -13.74 -2.30
C TYR A 24 -13.64 -13.70 -3.74
N TYR A 25 -12.83 -14.08 -4.74
CA TYR A 25 -13.26 -14.09 -6.14
C TYR A 25 -14.12 -15.31 -6.43
N PRO A 26 -15.19 -15.18 -7.26
CA PRO A 26 -16.04 -16.30 -7.64
C PRO A 26 -15.25 -17.45 -8.27
N VAL A 27 -14.17 -17.13 -8.98
CA VAL A 27 -13.19 -18.06 -9.54
C VAL A 27 -11.82 -17.60 -9.07
N PRO A 28 -11.21 -18.24 -8.06
CA PRO A 28 -9.94 -17.82 -7.48
C PRO A 28 -8.80 -17.66 -8.50
N GLU A 29 -8.81 -18.46 -9.58
CA GLU A 29 -7.82 -18.44 -10.65
C GLU A 29 -7.93 -17.19 -11.55
N SER A 30 -9.07 -16.51 -11.54
CA SER A 30 -9.25 -15.26 -12.30
C SER A 30 -8.46 -14.08 -11.73
N ARG A 31 -8.03 -14.18 -10.47
CA ARG A 31 -7.17 -13.18 -9.86
C ARG A 31 -5.70 -13.49 -10.11
N ALA A 32 -5.08 -12.73 -11.02
CA ALA A 32 -3.64 -12.81 -11.25
C ALA A 32 -2.84 -12.50 -9.97
N MET A 33 -1.82 -13.32 -9.70
CA MET A 33 -0.88 -13.18 -8.58
C MET A 33 0.55 -13.08 -9.11
N GLY A 34 1.37 -12.19 -8.53
CA GLY A 34 2.79 -12.08 -8.81
C GLY A 34 3.66 -12.65 -7.68
N ASP A 35 3.16 -12.58 -6.46
CA ASP A 35 3.87 -12.84 -5.23
C ASP A 35 2.97 -13.48 -4.17
N ILE A 36 3.60 -14.04 -3.15
CA ILE A 36 2.94 -14.53 -1.95
C ILE A 36 3.48 -13.73 -0.77
N ASP A 37 2.61 -12.97 -0.13
CA ASP A 37 2.94 -12.13 1.00
C ASP A 37 2.62 -12.82 2.32
N VAL A 38 3.59 -12.81 3.24
CA VAL A 38 3.38 -13.22 4.63
C VAL A 38 3.98 -12.21 5.60
N LEU A 39 3.30 -11.98 6.70
CA LEU A 39 3.80 -11.20 7.83
C LEU A 39 4.28 -12.15 8.91
N ILE A 40 5.47 -11.89 9.44
CA ILE A 40 6.06 -12.58 10.59
C ILE A 40 6.43 -11.58 11.69
N LYS A 41 6.61 -12.06 12.90
CA LYS A 41 7.21 -11.24 13.96
C LYS A 41 8.68 -10.95 13.65
N ALA A 42 9.15 -9.75 13.98
CA ALA A 42 10.52 -9.32 13.66
C ALA A 42 11.61 -10.21 14.30
N GLU A 43 11.33 -10.74 15.49
CA GLU A 43 12.22 -11.67 16.18
C GLU A 43 12.40 -13.02 15.45
N ASP A 44 11.41 -13.47 14.68
CA ASP A 44 11.45 -14.74 13.95
C ASP A 44 12.22 -14.65 12.62
N LYS A 45 12.58 -13.44 12.17
CA LYS A 45 13.27 -13.20 10.89
C LYS A 45 14.46 -14.14 10.66
N GLY A 46 15.36 -14.24 11.63
CA GLY A 46 16.59 -15.06 11.51
C GLY A 46 16.30 -16.55 11.39
N LYS A 47 15.27 -17.03 12.08
CA LYS A 47 14.81 -18.42 12.06
C LYS A 47 14.14 -18.74 10.71
N ILE A 48 13.25 -17.87 10.24
CA ILE A 48 12.57 -18.02 8.95
C ILE A 48 13.55 -17.96 7.78
N LYS A 49 14.53 -17.03 7.81
CA LYS A 49 15.58 -16.98 6.78
C LYS A 49 16.32 -18.31 6.67
N LYS A 50 16.82 -18.87 7.79
CA LYS A 50 17.52 -20.17 7.80
C LYS A 50 16.63 -21.28 7.26
N LEU A 51 15.37 -21.31 7.69
CA LEU A 51 14.42 -22.30 7.27
C LEU A 51 14.17 -22.27 5.76
N LEU A 52 13.90 -21.09 5.19
CA LEU A 52 13.65 -20.93 3.76
C LEU A 52 14.90 -21.33 2.92
N ILE A 53 16.08 -20.84 3.27
CA ILE A 53 17.32 -21.15 2.55
C ILE A 53 17.62 -22.65 2.61
N SER A 54 17.47 -23.30 3.78
CA SER A 54 17.72 -24.76 3.90
C SER A 54 16.71 -25.61 3.13
N ASN A 55 15.57 -25.04 2.73
CA ASN A 55 14.54 -25.69 1.90
C ASN A 55 14.56 -25.22 0.44
N GLY A 56 15.68 -24.64 -0.02
CA GLY A 56 15.91 -24.34 -1.44
C GLY A 56 15.24 -23.06 -1.94
N PHE A 57 14.98 -22.09 -1.04
CA PHE A 57 14.59 -20.74 -1.44
C PHE A 57 15.84 -19.88 -1.60
N ASP A 58 15.95 -19.16 -2.71
CA ASP A 58 16.99 -18.17 -2.95
C ASP A 58 16.58 -16.81 -2.37
N CYS A 59 17.42 -16.24 -1.51
CA CYS A 59 17.20 -14.89 -0.99
C CYS A 59 17.67 -13.85 -2.02
N VAL A 60 16.74 -13.13 -2.65
CA VAL A 60 17.05 -12.15 -3.72
C VAL A 60 17.08 -10.71 -3.22
N LYS A 61 16.45 -10.42 -2.06
CA LYS A 61 16.50 -9.11 -1.41
C LYS A 61 16.40 -9.26 0.10
N GLU A 62 17.30 -8.61 0.83
CA GLU A 62 17.37 -8.71 2.29
C GLU A 62 17.29 -7.34 3.02
N ASN A 63 17.04 -6.26 2.32
CA ASN A 63 17.04 -4.93 2.89
C ASN A 63 15.65 -4.42 3.22
N GLY A 64 15.51 -3.74 4.36
CA GLY A 64 14.25 -3.13 4.81
C GLY A 64 13.34 -4.11 5.55
N PRO A 65 12.04 -3.78 5.65
CA PRO A 65 11.04 -4.59 6.37
C PRO A 65 10.47 -5.73 5.54
N VAL A 66 10.83 -5.84 4.24
CA VAL A 66 10.37 -6.86 3.29
C VAL A 66 11.55 -7.60 2.74
N TYR A 67 11.52 -8.92 2.84
CA TYR A 67 12.58 -9.85 2.40
C TYR A 67 12.02 -10.72 1.29
N ASN A 68 12.70 -10.74 0.14
CA ASN A 68 12.23 -11.44 -1.04
C ASN A 68 13.00 -12.75 -1.22
N TYR A 69 12.26 -13.83 -1.34
CA TYR A 69 12.75 -15.16 -1.61
C TYR A 69 12.11 -15.70 -2.90
N VAL A 70 12.85 -16.49 -3.67
CA VAL A 70 12.35 -17.11 -4.89
C VAL A 70 12.58 -18.61 -4.82
N LYS A 71 11.55 -19.40 -5.19
CA LYS A 71 11.65 -20.85 -5.40
C LYS A 71 10.76 -21.24 -6.55
N ASN A 72 11.30 -22.01 -7.51
CA ASN A 72 10.59 -22.47 -8.71
C ASN A 72 9.87 -21.34 -9.48
N GLY A 73 10.48 -20.16 -9.55
CA GLY A 73 9.92 -18.99 -10.24
C GLY A 73 8.81 -18.26 -9.47
N VAL A 74 8.47 -18.70 -8.25
CA VAL A 74 7.49 -18.01 -7.39
C VAL A 74 8.20 -17.05 -6.45
N LEU A 75 7.79 -15.78 -6.46
CA LEU A 75 8.25 -14.76 -5.52
C LEU A 75 7.49 -14.89 -4.20
N PHE A 76 8.24 -14.91 -3.11
CA PHE A 76 7.74 -15.00 -1.75
C PHE A 76 8.26 -13.83 -0.93
N GLU A 77 7.36 -12.96 -0.48
CA GLU A 77 7.68 -11.76 0.29
C GLU A 77 7.39 -11.97 1.77
N VAL A 78 8.45 -11.94 2.59
CA VAL A 78 8.35 -12.03 4.04
C VAL A 78 8.44 -10.63 4.63
N HIS A 79 7.35 -10.18 5.20
CA HIS A 79 7.22 -8.87 5.84
C HIS A 79 7.46 -8.98 7.35
N THR A 80 8.17 -8.02 7.93
CA THR A 80 8.25 -7.82 9.38
C THR A 80 7.47 -6.60 9.85
N LYS A 81 6.95 -5.81 8.90
CA LYS A 81 6.01 -4.70 9.09
C LYS A 81 5.06 -4.65 7.89
N LEU A 82 3.81 -4.33 8.12
CA LEU A 82 2.81 -4.23 7.03
C LEU A 82 3.11 -3.09 6.07
N ILE A 83 3.28 -1.88 6.59
CA ILE A 83 3.55 -0.68 5.79
C ILE A 83 4.55 0.18 6.56
N SER A 84 5.72 0.42 6.00
CA SER A 84 6.79 1.16 6.69
C SER A 84 6.47 2.63 6.96
N CYS A 85 5.60 3.26 6.16
CA CYS A 85 5.22 4.67 6.35
C CYS A 85 4.05 4.88 7.31
N TYR A 86 3.37 3.81 7.73
CA TYR A 86 2.29 3.83 8.73
C TYR A 86 2.65 2.91 9.90
N ASP A 87 3.79 3.20 10.56
CA ASP A 87 4.30 2.44 11.71
C ASP A 87 3.64 2.91 13.02
N THR A 88 2.32 3.01 12.99
CA THR A 88 1.46 3.40 14.12
C THR A 88 0.28 2.43 14.20
N GLU A 89 -0.51 2.54 15.26
CA GLU A 89 -1.76 1.78 15.35
C GLU A 89 -2.71 2.12 14.18
N PRO A 90 -3.42 1.12 13.64
CA PRO A 90 -3.44 -0.28 14.10
C PRO A 90 -2.38 -1.19 13.42
N PHE A 91 -1.53 -0.67 12.53
CA PHE A 91 -0.64 -1.51 11.71
C PHE A 91 0.61 -2.02 12.45
N CYS A 92 1.05 -1.34 13.52
CA CYS A 92 2.18 -1.81 14.33
C CYS A 92 1.83 -3.04 15.20
N SER A 93 0.56 -3.19 15.58
CA SER A 93 0.03 -4.34 16.34
C SER A 93 -0.77 -5.32 15.47
N ALA A 94 -0.40 -5.47 14.19
CA ALA A 94 -1.16 -6.23 13.20
C ALA A 94 -1.51 -7.67 13.61
N PHE A 95 -0.69 -8.32 14.44
CA PHE A 95 -0.97 -9.67 14.95
C PHE A 95 -2.20 -9.75 15.84
N ASP A 96 -2.61 -8.64 16.48
CA ASP A 96 -3.78 -8.56 17.36
C ASP A 96 -5.10 -8.54 16.57
N TYR A 97 -5.02 -8.29 15.25
CA TYR A 97 -6.14 -8.27 14.32
C TYR A 97 -6.24 -9.53 13.45
N ALA A 98 -5.58 -10.61 13.86
CA ALA A 98 -5.60 -11.88 13.14
C ALA A 98 -6.15 -13.01 14.02
N GLU A 99 -6.93 -13.88 13.38
CA GLU A 99 -7.33 -15.18 13.95
C GLU A 99 -6.33 -16.24 13.49
N PHE A 100 -5.98 -17.16 14.40
CA PHE A 100 -4.98 -18.19 14.15
C PHE A 100 -5.57 -19.60 14.23
N ASP A 101 -5.27 -20.40 13.19
CA ASP A 101 -5.38 -21.86 13.25
C ASP A 101 -3.97 -22.44 13.39
N GLY A 102 -3.60 -22.81 14.61
CA GLY A 102 -2.21 -23.17 14.94
C GLY A 102 -1.25 -21.98 14.73
N PHE A 103 -0.40 -22.06 13.73
CA PHE A 103 0.57 -21.01 13.38
C PHE A 103 0.16 -20.19 12.16
N ASP A 104 -0.91 -20.56 11.45
CA ASP A 104 -1.44 -19.89 10.26
C ASP A 104 -2.47 -18.83 10.67
N GLY A 105 -2.15 -17.58 10.48
CA GLY A 105 -3.01 -16.44 10.79
C GLY A 105 -3.68 -15.84 9.56
N LYS A 106 -4.90 -15.36 9.76
CA LYS A 106 -5.66 -14.58 8.78
C LYS A 106 -6.20 -13.33 9.47
N PHE A 107 -6.03 -12.16 8.84
CA PHE A 107 -6.63 -10.92 9.33
C PHE A 107 -8.17 -11.00 9.31
N ASP A 108 -8.82 -10.32 10.27
CA ASP A 108 -10.24 -10.01 10.11
C ASP A 108 -10.47 -9.17 8.83
N ASP A 109 -11.65 -9.33 8.24
CA ASP A 109 -11.94 -8.73 6.94
C ASP A 109 -11.85 -7.20 6.97
N SER A 110 -12.29 -6.55 8.05
CA SER A 110 -12.27 -5.10 8.20
C SER A 110 -10.86 -4.55 8.33
N PHE A 111 -9.99 -5.23 9.09
CA PHE A 111 -8.58 -4.86 9.20
C PHE A 111 -7.84 -5.08 7.87
N HIS A 112 -8.05 -6.24 7.21
CA HIS A 112 -7.44 -6.52 5.92
C HIS A 112 -7.86 -5.50 4.86
N PHE A 113 -9.14 -5.15 4.82
CA PHE A 113 -9.68 -4.12 3.92
C PHE A 113 -9.05 -2.75 4.18
N THR A 114 -8.92 -2.35 5.44
CA THR A 114 -8.23 -1.11 5.85
C THR A 114 -6.78 -1.12 5.40
N TYR A 115 -6.07 -2.23 5.61
CA TYR A 115 -4.70 -2.40 5.16
C TYR A 115 -4.58 -2.21 3.63
N LEU A 116 -5.49 -2.78 2.84
CA LEU A 116 -5.47 -2.63 1.38
C LEU A 116 -5.66 -1.19 0.93
N ILE A 117 -6.54 -0.42 1.60
CA ILE A 117 -6.69 1.02 1.35
C ILE A 117 -5.39 1.76 1.69
N ALA A 118 -4.76 1.49 2.83
CA ALA A 118 -3.51 2.12 3.23
C ALA A 118 -2.35 1.73 2.29
N HIS A 119 -2.29 0.47 1.86
CA HIS A 119 -1.35 -0.01 0.87
C HIS A 119 -1.55 0.68 -0.50
N MET A 120 -2.80 0.87 -0.92
CA MET A 120 -3.11 1.62 -2.13
C MET A 120 -2.68 3.10 -2.00
N ALA A 121 -2.89 3.75 -0.85
CA ALA A 121 -2.41 5.10 -0.59
C ALA A 121 -0.88 5.19 -0.69
N HIS A 122 -0.16 4.19 -0.17
CA HIS A 122 1.29 4.09 -0.32
C HIS A 122 1.72 3.97 -1.80
N HIS A 123 1.05 3.11 -2.58
CA HIS A 123 1.30 2.99 -4.01
C HIS A 123 1.02 4.30 -4.76
N PHE A 124 -0.09 4.96 -4.48
CA PHE A 124 -0.40 6.27 -5.04
C PHE A 124 0.71 7.30 -4.76
N LYS A 125 1.29 7.23 -3.57
CA LYS A 125 2.35 8.17 -3.17
C LYS A 125 3.68 7.93 -3.89
N PHE A 126 4.07 6.68 -4.12
CA PHE A 126 5.44 6.34 -4.51
C PHE A 126 5.57 5.63 -5.87
N TYR A 127 4.63 4.76 -6.24
CA TYR A 127 4.83 3.82 -7.35
C TYR A 127 3.75 3.90 -8.44
N GLY A 128 2.62 4.50 -8.15
CA GLY A 128 1.43 4.41 -8.98
C GLY A 128 0.53 3.25 -8.58
N ALA A 129 -0.77 3.41 -8.80
CA ALA A 129 -1.78 2.41 -8.49
C ALA A 129 -2.60 2.08 -9.73
N GLY A 130 -2.89 0.81 -9.93
CA GLY A 130 -3.71 0.34 -11.05
C GLY A 130 -5.13 -0.05 -10.61
N ILE A 131 -5.99 -0.26 -11.60
CA ILE A 131 -7.42 -0.57 -11.39
C ILE A 131 -7.62 -1.89 -10.60
N LYS A 132 -6.65 -2.80 -10.65
CA LYS A 132 -6.71 -4.08 -9.91
C LYS A 132 -6.86 -3.89 -8.41
N LEU A 133 -6.25 -2.85 -7.82
CA LEU A 133 -6.40 -2.56 -6.40
C LEU A 133 -7.83 -2.16 -6.04
N ILE A 134 -8.50 -1.39 -6.91
CA ILE A 134 -9.91 -1.03 -6.74
C ILE A 134 -10.81 -2.26 -6.91
N LEU A 135 -10.52 -3.11 -7.90
CA LEU A 135 -11.27 -4.34 -8.12
C LEU A 135 -11.19 -5.28 -6.91
N ASP A 136 -10.01 -5.47 -6.33
CA ASP A 136 -9.83 -6.27 -5.12
C ASP A 136 -10.70 -5.75 -3.97
N LEU A 137 -10.75 -4.43 -3.77
CA LEU A 137 -11.60 -3.80 -2.75
C LEU A 137 -13.09 -3.98 -3.05
N ALA A 138 -13.51 -3.79 -4.30
CA ALA A 138 -14.91 -3.98 -4.70
C ALA A 138 -15.36 -5.44 -4.49
N VAL A 139 -14.52 -6.41 -4.82
CA VAL A 139 -14.80 -7.84 -4.57
C VAL A 139 -14.95 -8.11 -3.08
N MET A 140 -14.06 -7.58 -2.23
CA MET A 140 -14.21 -7.72 -0.78
C MET A 140 -15.49 -7.07 -0.25
N LEU A 141 -15.84 -5.87 -0.71
CA LEU A 141 -17.10 -5.20 -0.32
C LEU A 141 -18.33 -6.04 -0.61
N LYS A 142 -18.29 -6.82 -1.69
CA LYS A 142 -19.38 -7.70 -2.11
C LYS A 142 -19.45 -9.01 -1.32
N THR A 143 -18.32 -9.59 -0.95
CA THR A 143 -18.24 -10.99 -0.51
C THR A 143 -17.77 -11.17 0.93
N ALA A 144 -17.05 -10.20 1.49
CA ALA A 144 -16.49 -10.26 2.84
C ALA A 144 -17.41 -9.60 3.88
N ASN A 145 -17.19 -9.92 5.15
CA ASN A 145 -17.91 -9.31 6.27
C ASN A 145 -17.18 -8.06 6.78
N ILE A 146 -17.35 -6.94 6.08
CA ILE A 146 -16.67 -5.69 6.39
C ILE A 146 -17.52 -4.78 7.25
N ASP A 147 -17.03 -4.43 8.43
CA ASP A 147 -17.57 -3.36 9.26
C ASP A 147 -16.95 -2.02 8.85
N ILE A 148 -17.70 -1.25 8.07
CA ILE A 148 -17.26 0.05 7.54
C ILE A 148 -16.96 1.06 8.66
N GLN A 149 -17.65 0.99 9.80
CA GLN A 149 -17.36 1.89 10.93
C GLN A 149 -15.96 1.62 11.47
N LYS A 150 -15.60 0.36 11.72
CA LYS A 150 -14.25 -0.05 12.12
C LYS A 150 -13.19 0.36 11.09
N VAL A 151 -13.48 0.17 9.80
CA VAL A 151 -12.58 0.60 8.71
C VAL A 151 -12.26 2.09 8.84
N PHE A 152 -13.27 2.95 9.06
CA PHE A 152 -13.03 4.38 9.20
C PHE A 152 -12.36 4.76 10.52
N GLU A 153 -12.60 4.04 11.62
CA GLU A 153 -11.85 4.21 12.86
C GLU A 153 -10.34 3.96 12.63
N TYR A 154 -9.98 2.86 11.96
CA TYR A 154 -8.60 2.54 11.62
C TYR A 154 -7.98 3.52 10.62
N LEU A 155 -8.71 3.91 9.57
CA LEU A 155 -8.22 4.90 8.60
C LEU A 155 -8.02 6.28 9.22
N SER A 156 -8.87 6.67 10.17
CA SER A 156 -8.74 7.94 10.90
C SER A 156 -7.46 7.97 11.74
N ALA A 157 -7.11 6.86 12.39
CA ALA A 157 -5.88 6.75 13.18
C ALA A 157 -4.60 6.99 12.36
N VAL A 158 -4.63 6.71 11.05
CA VAL A 158 -3.51 6.92 10.13
C VAL A 158 -3.73 8.07 9.14
N GLU A 159 -4.69 8.96 9.39
CA GLU A 159 -5.01 10.14 8.59
C GLU A 159 -5.44 9.81 7.13
N LEU A 160 -6.02 8.64 6.89
CA LEU A 160 -6.45 8.17 5.57
C LEU A 160 -7.97 8.18 5.35
N GLU A 161 -8.77 8.71 6.28
CA GLU A 161 -10.24 8.71 6.18
C GLU A 161 -10.73 9.30 4.84
N LYS A 162 -10.18 10.44 4.45
CA LYS A 162 -10.55 11.09 3.20
C LYS A 162 -10.18 10.27 1.97
N PHE A 163 -9.00 9.66 1.98
CA PHE A 163 -8.56 8.75 0.94
C PHE A 163 -9.50 7.54 0.84
N GLY A 164 -9.87 6.95 1.98
CA GLY A 164 -10.83 5.84 2.06
C GLY A 164 -12.18 6.19 1.45
N LYS A 165 -12.75 7.35 1.80
CA LYS A 165 -14.02 7.84 1.19
C LYS A 165 -13.92 7.97 -0.33
N THR A 166 -12.80 8.51 -0.83
CA THR A 166 -12.58 8.63 -2.27
C THR A 166 -12.49 7.25 -2.95
N VAL A 167 -11.75 6.32 -2.36
CA VAL A 167 -11.61 4.94 -2.87
C VAL A 167 -12.96 4.23 -2.89
N LEU A 168 -13.77 4.34 -1.83
CA LEU A 168 -15.11 3.74 -1.78
C LEU A 168 -16.06 4.35 -2.81
N THR A 169 -15.97 5.67 -3.08
CA THR A 169 -16.75 6.31 -4.16
C THR A 169 -16.30 5.79 -5.54
N VAL A 170 -15.01 5.57 -5.76
CA VAL A 170 -14.50 4.97 -7.02
C VAL A 170 -14.98 3.51 -7.17
N CYS A 171 -14.97 2.71 -6.10
CA CYS A 171 -15.54 1.36 -6.12
C CYS A 171 -17.03 1.40 -6.51
N HIS A 172 -17.78 2.34 -5.96
CA HIS A 172 -19.21 2.54 -6.30
C HIS A 172 -19.37 2.88 -7.77
N ASN A 173 -18.61 3.85 -8.29
CA ASN A 173 -18.73 4.32 -9.67
C ASN A 173 -18.34 3.25 -10.70
N PHE A 174 -17.33 2.44 -10.42
CA PHE A 174 -16.85 1.43 -11.37
C PHE A 174 -17.60 0.11 -11.30
N PHE A 175 -17.99 -0.32 -10.11
CA PHE A 175 -18.45 -1.69 -9.88
C PHE A 175 -19.82 -1.77 -9.19
N GLY A 176 -20.41 -0.65 -8.78
CA GLY A 176 -21.67 -0.61 -8.01
C GLY A 176 -21.50 -1.07 -6.56
N GLU A 177 -20.27 -1.36 -6.12
CA GLU A 177 -19.96 -1.80 -4.76
C GLU A 177 -19.30 -0.65 -3.99
N GLY A 178 -19.66 -0.46 -2.72
CA GLY A 178 -19.11 0.64 -1.90
C GLY A 178 -20.13 1.74 -1.63
N TYR A 179 -19.67 2.97 -1.46
CA TYR A 179 -20.49 4.07 -0.97
C TYR A 179 -20.20 5.36 -1.75
N ASP A 180 -21.24 6.03 -2.22
CA ASP A 180 -21.13 7.35 -2.82
C ASP A 180 -21.10 8.43 -1.73
N TYR A 181 -19.92 9.03 -1.52
CA TYR A 181 -19.72 10.16 -0.61
C TYR A 181 -19.86 11.53 -1.30
N ALA A 182 -20.46 11.57 -2.49
CA ALA A 182 -20.61 12.78 -3.30
C ALA A 182 -19.28 13.49 -3.60
N ILE A 183 -18.20 12.72 -3.78
CA ILE A 183 -16.87 13.22 -4.10
C ILE A 183 -16.69 13.16 -5.62
N ASP A 184 -16.17 14.24 -6.21
CA ASP A 184 -15.79 14.22 -7.62
C ASP A 184 -14.48 13.41 -7.80
N THR A 185 -14.62 12.20 -8.33
CA THR A 185 -13.53 11.23 -8.50
C THR A 185 -13.03 11.12 -9.94
N LYS A 186 -13.54 11.92 -10.89
CA LYS A 186 -13.23 11.79 -12.32
C LYS A 186 -11.75 11.76 -12.66
N ASN A 187 -10.92 12.57 -11.98
CA ASN A 187 -9.49 12.58 -12.22
C ASN A 187 -8.80 11.32 -11.70
N VAL A 188 -9.28 10.78 -10.57
CA VAL A 188 -8.78 9.52 -10.00
C VAL A 188 -9.16 8.35 -10.87
N GLU A 189 -10.40 8.29 -11.32
CA GLU A 189 -10.92 7.27 -12.24
C GLU A 189 -10.13 7.26 -13.54
N LYS A 190 -9.96 8.45 -14.16
CA LYS A 190 -9.13 8.59 -15.36
C LYS A 190 -7.71 8.11 -15.12
N TYR A 191 -7.09 8.50 -14.01
CA TYR A 191 -5.75 8.06 -13.65
C TYR A 191 -5.66 6.53 -13.56
N LEU A 192 -6.59 5.89 -12.84
CA LEU A 192 -6.61 4.43 -12.68
C LEU A 192 -6.74 3.71 -14.02
N CYS A 193 -7.60 4.23 -14.93
CA CYS A 193 -7.74 3.68 -16.27
C CYS A 193 -6.46 3.85 -17.10
N ASP A 194 -5.83 5.02 -17.04
CA ASP A 194 -4.61 5.32 -17.78
C ASP A 194 -3.38 4.49 -17.29
N CYS A 195 -3.36 4.13 -16.00
CA CYS A 195 -2.28 3.33 -15.40
C CYS A 195 -2.41 1.82 -15.63
N GLY A 196 -3.53 1.36 -16.17
CA GLY A 196 -3.78 -0.06 -16.46
C GLY A 196 -3.99 -0.90 -15.18
N ALA A 197 -3.82 -2.22 -15.31
CA ALA A 197 -4.17 -3.16 -14.26
C ALA A 197 -3.30 -3.03 -13.00
N PHE A 198 -1.99 -2.88 -13.16
CA PHE A 198 -1.02 -2.95 -12.07
C PHE A 198 -0.46 -1.59 -11.63
N GLY A 199 -0.77 -0.52 -12.35
CA GLY A 199 -0.14 0.78 -12.17
C GLY A 199 1.12 0.94 -13.05
N ASN A 200 1.48 2.17 -13.35
CA ASN A 200 2.66 2.49 -14.13
C ASN A 200 3.48 3.55 -13.38
N GLU A 201 4.76 3.27 -13.15
CA GLU A 201 5.70 4.21 -12.54
C GLU A 201 6.04 5.39 -13.48
N ASN A 202 5.87 5.23 -14.79
CA ASN A 202 6.12 6.27 -15.76
C ASN A 202 5.03 7.35 -15.69
N GLU A 203 5.39 8.46 -15.08
CA GLU A 203 4.52 9.60 -14.80
C GLU A 203 3.83 10.16 -16.03
N ASN A 204 2.55 9.81 -16.21
CA ASN A 204 1.67 10.62 -17.04
C ASN A 204 1.29 11.91 -16.28
N LYS A 205 1.19 13.03 -16.98
CA LYS A 205 0.89 14.37 -16.39
C LYS A 205 -0.43 14.40 -15.60
N GLY A 206 -1.38 13.53 -15.93
CA GLY A 206 -2.63 13.34 -15.19
C GLY A 206 -2.47 12.74 -13.78
N VAL A 207 -1.49 11.86 -13.62
CA VAL A 207 -1.13 11.19 -12.36
C VAL A 207 -0.84 12.20 -11.25
N THR A 208 -0.07 13.25 -11.57
CA THR A 208 0.34 14.26 -10.60
C THR A 208 -0.84 15.08 -10.07
N VAL A 209 -1.85 15.34 -10.90
CA VAL A 209 -3.06 16.08 -10.50
C VAL A 209 -3.93 15.19 -9.60
N ALA A 210 -4.25 13.96 -10.03
CA ALA A 210 -5.05 13.02 -9.26
C ALA A 210 -4.43 12.68 -7.90
N ARG A 211 -3.11 12.44 -7.86
CA ARG A 211 -2.37 12.24 -6.60
C ARG A 211 -2.56 13.39 -5.63
N ARG A 212 -2.44 14.62 -6.09
CA ARG A 212 -2.55 15.80 -5.23
C ARG A 212 -3.96 16.09 -4.78
N GLU A 213 -4.93 15.88 -5.64
CA GLU A 213 -6.33 16.01 -5.26
C GLU A 213 -6.68 15.01 -4.16
N LEU A 214 -6.15 13.77 -4.24
CA LEU A 214 -6.30 12.76 -3.21
C LEU A 214 -5.57 13.11 -1.91
N GLU A 215 -4.28 13.52 -2.01
CA GLU A 215 -3.47 13.82 -0.83
C GLU A 215 -3.93 15.10 -0.11
N GLU A 216 -4.26 16.17 -0.84
CA GLU A 216 -4.55 17.48 -0.28
C GLU A 216 -6.05 17.76 -0.23
N GLY A 217 -6.86 16.96 -0.94
CA GLY A 217 -8.32 17.14 -1.03
C GLY A 217 -8.78 18.46 -1.61
N LYS A 218 -7.95 19.06 -2.44
CA LYS A 218 -8.23 20.31 -3.13
C LYS A 218 -8.09 20.12 -4.62
N LYS A 219 -9.04 20.66 -5.40
CA LYS A 219 -8.90 20.71 -6.86
C LYS A 219 -7.77 21.65 -7.25
N TYR A 220 -6.89 21.15 -8.08
CA TYR A 220 -5.81 21.93 -8.69
C TYR A 220 -5.98 22.00 -10.21
N SER A 221 -5.78 23.18 -10.78
CA SER A 221 -5.56 23.25 -12.22
C SER A 221 -4.27 22.52 -12.58
N PRO A 222 -4.15 21.93 -13.79
CA PRO A 222 -2.93 21.26 -14.23
C PRO A 222 -1.68 22.13 -14.13
N PHE A 223 -1.83 23.45 -14.32
CA PHE A 223 -0.76 24.43 -14.15
C PHE A 223 -0.30 24.55 -12.69
N MET A 224 -1.25 24.69 -11.75
CA MET A 224 -0.93 24.78 -10.31
C MET A 224 -0.34 23.49 -9.78
N ALA A 225 -0.78 22.34 -10.28
CA ALA A 225 -0.22 21.04 -9.92
C ALA A 225 1.26 20.94 -10.36
N LYS A 226 1.59 21.37 -11.60
CA LYS A 226 2.98 21.44 -12.08
C LYS A 226 3.82 22.43 -11.27
N LEU A 227 3.27 23.61 -10.96
CA LEU A 227 3.99 24.63 -10.19
C LEU A 227 4.36 24.10 -8.81
N ARG A 228 3.45 23.38 -8.14
CA ARG A 228 3.73 22.74 -6.84
C ARG A 228 4.65 21.52 -6.91
N LEU A 229 4.75 20.88 -8.07
CA LEU A 229 5.75 19.84 -8.30
C LEU A 229 7.17 20.44 -8.33
N LEU A 230 7.31 21.57 -9.03
CA LEU A 230 8.58 22.28 -9.12
C LEU A 230 8.93 22.96 -7.78
N PHE A 231 7.94 23.52 -7.11
CA PHE A 231 8.06 24.31 -5.89
C PHE A 231 7.20 23.72 -4.75
N PRO A 232 7.55 22.55 -4.21
CA PRO A 232 6.80 21.93 -3.13
C PRO A 232 6.87 22.78 -1.86
N PRO A 233 5.80 22.74 -1.02
CA PRO A 233 5.77 23.49 0.23
C PRO A 233 6.84 23.00 1.22
N TYR A 234 7.22 23.86 2.15
CA TYR A 234 8.25 23.58 3.15
C TYR A 234 8.04 22.24 3.89
N LYS A 235 6.79 21.92 4.27
CA LYS A 235 6.45 20.68 4.98
C LYS A 235 6.84 19.43 4.18
N LYS A 236 6.66 19.44 2.85
CA LYS A 236 7.06 18.32 1.97
C LYS A 236 8.56 18.32 1.64
N LEU A 237 9.18 19.51 1.56
CA LEU A 237 10.61 19.59 1.27
C LEU A 237 11.48 19.03 2.40
N LYS A 238 11.15 19.31 3.65
CA LYS A 238 11.94 18.84 4.80
C LYS A 238 11.91 17.31 4.99
N GLU A 239 10.97 16.61 4.36
CA GLU A 239 10.87 15.14 4.36
C GLU A 239 11.87 14.48 3.40
N ILE A 240 12.47 15.26 2.47
CA ILE A 240 13.42 14.77 1.50
C ILE A 240 14.82 14.69 2.12
N ASP A 241 15.43 13.51 2.14
CA ASP A 241 16.68 13.24 2.88
C ASP A 241 17.82 14.20 2.54
N TYR A 242 18.03 14.50 1.26
CA TYR A 242 19.10 15.42 0.83
C TYR A 242 18.74 16.92 1.00
N ILE A 243 17.53 17.23 1.50
CA ILE A 243 17.05 18.60 1.80
C ILE A 243 16.83 18.82 3.29
N LYS A 244 17.06 17.84 4.15
CA LYS A 244 16.87 17.95 5.61
C LYS A 244 17.58 19.14 6.26
N PHE A 245 18.56 19.75 5.59
CA PHE A 245 19.24 20.98 6.07
C PHE A 245 18.31 22.18 6.27
N ILE A 246 17.10 22.14 5.67
CA ILE A 246 16.11 23.22 5.87
C ILE A 246 15.26 23.02 7.13
N ASP A 247 15.33 21.86 7.80
CA ASP A 247 14.49 21.60 8.96
C ASP A 247 14.76 22.65 10.05
N GLY A 248 13.70 23.26 10.59
CA GLY A 248 13.77 24.42 11.47
C GLY A 248 14.13 25.75 10.78
N ARG A 249 14.33 25.80 9.45
CA ARG A 249 14.81 26.98 8.70
C ARG A 249 13.92 27.29 7.49
N PRO A 250 12.66 27.72 7.69
CA PRO A 250 11.71 27.92 6.59
C PRO A 250 12.14 29.00 5.59
N TRP A 251 13.00 29.93 5.99
CA TRP A 251 13.55 30.97 5.09
C TRP A 251 14.50 30.43 4.01
N LEU A 252 15.01 29.20 4.15
CA LEU A 252 15.85 28.56 3.14
C LEU A 252 15.04 27.87 2.02
N ILE A 253 13.72 28.04 1.98
CA ILE A 253 12.86 27.36 1.00
C ILE A 253 13.24 27.65 -0.46
N LEU A 254 13.61 28.90 -0.77
CA LEU A 254 14.03 29.28 -2.13
C LEU A 254 15.32 28.57 -2.54
N TYR A 255 16.28 28.52 -1.62
CA TYR A 255 17.53 27.79 -1.86
C TYR A 255 17.29 26.29 -2.04
N ALA A 256 16.42 25.70 -1.22
CA ALA A 256 16.06 24.29 -1.31
C ALA A 256 15.40 23.92 -2.65
N TRP A 257 14.55 24.79 -3.21
CA TRP A 257 13.97 24.57 -4.54
C TRP A 257 15.05 24.55 -5.64
N ILE A 258 15.96 25.52 -5.63
CA ILE A 258 17.08 25.59 -6.58
C ILE A 258 17.98 24.35 -6.42
N TYR A 259 18.36 24.04 -5.18
CA TYR A 259 19.21 22.89 -4.89
C TYR A 259 18.58 21.56 -5.38
N ARG A 260 17.28 21.38 -5.13
CA ARG A 260 16.53 20.19 -5.57
C ARG A 260 16.52 20.08 -7.11
N ILE A 261 16.29 21.20 -7.81
CA ILE A 261 16.30 21.21 -9.27
C ILE A 261 17.68 20.77 -9.77
N ILE A 262 18.75 21.36 -9.26
CA ILE A 262 20.12 21.02 -9.67
C ILE A 262 20.47 19.57 -9.34
N TYR A 263 20.03 19.07 -8.17
CA TYR A 263 20.31 17.70 -7.72
C TYR A 263 19.64 16.65 -8.60
N ASN A 264 18.43 16.91 -9.10
CA ASN A 264 17.68 16.00 -9.96
C ASN A 264 18.10 16.04 -11.44
N PHE A 265 18.94 17.01 -11.85
CA PHE A 265 19.53 17.08 -13.19
C PHE A 265 20.98 16.53 -13.26
N LYS A 266 21.50 16.01 -12.16
CA LYS A 266 22.75 15.24 -12.11
C LYS A 266 22.46 13.74 -12.17
#